data_0c40b06c69d54f9c3e7a05453c6fe5a8
#
_entry.id   0c40b06c69d54f9c3e7a05453c6fe5a8
#
_cell.length_a   1.000
_cell.length_b   1.000
_cell.length_c   1.000
_cell.angle_alpha   90.00
_cell.angle_beta   90.00
_cell.angle_gamma   90.00
#
_symmetry.space_group_name_H-M   'P 1'
#
loop_
_entity.id
_entity.type
_entity.pdbx_description
1 polymer ?
#
loop_
_entity_poly.entity_id
_entity_poly.type
_entity_poly.pdbx_seq_one_letter_code
_entity_poly.pdbx_strand_id
1 'polypeptide(L)'
;MQAEILRHALDRVPLSLIIDDSTVLVNLNYFFMRDRNPIDGERRRWEDVPVVHPESFTREFAEWCAAQGVKGKFSVVPCPAGLGRIDEPLPLFGSGQQESWLRMCRECIVPNFDITPEMLTHTFVLDLGTMRPVAPNLWEQWGWDQLPVDREELVTDYIALSCRILANAGLPPEGVTSPGGFGNPLDFYARCAAAAVRRVTGNPTPYFFKRVTQKGPIETPVWHADRQAGTAMGEIIAATGDRTGSWTGYGEADADYYITADLAGGRLPAVIDAGDPAVLISHWQGFYGLHNEDRRGFKVLQTVVGRLAARDPGGERTRWRRCGEITTYACAREMAELHAGDRTLTLDLPVRVPELTLRLTGVEPREVAVDGVPLRQVQTRAAFADGTYLHEGDATLVAFTPGRRETVLTV
;
A
#
# COMPACT_ATOMS: atom_id res chain seq x y z
N MET A 1 -26.24 22.88 12.23
CA MET A 1 -25.47 22.10 11.25
C MET A 1 -24.71 20.98 11.96
N GLN A 2 -24.73 19.75 11.44
CA GLN A 2 -23.84 18.67 11.86
C GLN A 2 -22.86 18.40 10.74
N ALA A 3 -21.65 17.98 11.11
CA ALA A 3 -20.59 17.69 10.14
C ALA A 3 -19.78 16.47 10.57
N GLU A 4 -19.42 15.61 9.63
CA GLU A 4 -18.52 14.48 9.84
C GLU A 4 -17.54 14.37 8.69
N ILE A 5 -16.31 13.93 8.98
CA ILE A 5 -15.34 13.53 7.95
C ILE A 5 -15.68 12.10 7.53
N LEU A 6 -15.95 11.92 6.25
CA LEU A 6 -16.29 10.60 5.72
C LEU A 6 -15.12 9.64 5.80
N ARG A 7 -15.43 8.35 5.82
CA ARG A 7 -14.43 7.28 5.96
C ARG A 7 -13.40 7.29 4.85
N HIS A 8 -13.81 7.67 3.64
CA HIS A 8 -12.97 7.67 2.44
C HIS A 8 -13.08 8.97 1.67
N ALA A 9 -11.99 9.35 1.04
CA ALA A 9 -11.95 10.49 0.14
C ALA A 9 -12.98 10.35 -0.98
N LEU A 10 -13.71 11.43 -1.27
CA LEU A 10 -14.79 11.51 -2.24
C LEU A 10 -15.97 10.54 -1.98
N ASP A 11 -16.06 9.99 -0.76
CA ASP A 11 -17.05 8.94 -0.42
C ASP A 11 -16.97 7.74 -1.37
N ARG A 12 -15.76 7.37 -1.79
CA ARG A 12 -15.49 6.21 -2.67
C ARG A 12 -14.61 5.20 -1.98
N VAL A 13 -15.05 3.95 -1.99
CA VAL A 13 -14.28 2.83 -1.43
C VAL A 13 -12.94 2.72 -2.15
N PRO A 14 -11.81 2.77 -1.44
CA PRO A 14 -10.51 2.65 -2.06
C PRO A 14 -10.25 1.22 -2.53
N LEU A 15 -9.86 1.08 -3.78
CA LEU A 15 -9.24 -0.12 -4.34
C LEU A 15 -7.72 0.05 -4.27
N SER A 16 -6.99 -1.00 -3.90
CA SER A 16 -5.53 -0.96 -3.87
C SER A 16 -4.94 -2.34 -4.15
N LEU A 17 -3.76 -2.36 -4.78
CA LEU A 17 -3.04 -3.60 -5.08
C LEU A 17 -1.72 -3.64 -4.29
N ILE A 18 -1.56 -4.66 -3.47
CA ILE A 18 -0.31 -4.97 -2.79
C ILE A 18 0.48 -5.97 -3.62
N ILE A 19 1.75 -5.64 -3.90
CA ILE A 19 2.70 -6.54 -4.56
C ILE A 19 3.86 -6.76 -3.62
N ASP A 20 3.98 -7.98 -3.13
CA ASP A 20 5.05 -8.43 -2.24
C ASP A 20 6.13 -9.20 -3.00
N ASP A 21 7.25 -9.48 -2.35
CA ASP A 21 8.41 -10.23 -2.84
C ASP A 21 9.09 -9.62 -4.07
N SER A 22 8.82 -8.37 -4.41
CA SER A 22 9.48 -7.70 -5.54
C SER A 22 10.88 -7.25 -5.16
N THR A 23 11.76 -7.24 -6.14
CA THR A 23 13.13 -6.77 -5.96
C THR A 23 13.78 -6.43 -7.29
N VAL A 24 15.01 -5.89 -7.24
CA VAL A 24 15.76 -5.53 -8.44
C VAL A 24 16.10 -6.79 -9.22
N LEU A 25 15.30 -7.10 -10.23
CA LEU A 25 15.44 -8.25 -11.14
C LEU A 25 15.56 -9.62 -10.46
N VAL A 26 15.95 -9.69 -9.19
CA VAL A 26 16.19 -10.93 -8.45
C VAL A 26 14.88 -11.65 -8.18
N ASN A 27 14.82 -12.92 -8.52
CA ASN A 27 13.71 -13.77 -8.12
C ASN A 27 13.99 -14.38 -6.73
N LEU A 28 13.36 -13.81 -5.70
CA LEU A 28 13.56 -14.29 -4.32
C LEU A 28 13.19 -15.76 -4.14
N ASN A 29 12.22 -16.26 -4.90
CA ASN A 29 11.80 -17.64 -4.79
C ASN A 29 12.92 -18.62 -5.15
N TYR A 30 13.80 -18.29 -6.09
CA TYR A 30 14.99 -19.09 -6.38
C TYR A 30 15.85 -19.30 -5.11
N PHE A 31 16.16 -18.21 -4.40
CA PHE A 31 17.00 -18.26 -3.19
C PHE A 31 16.27 -18.93 -2.03
N PHE A 32 15.01 -18.66 -1.87
CA PHE A 32 14.17 -19.29 -0.86
C PHE A 32 14.12 -20.81 -1.04
N MET A 33 13.85 -21.28 -2.25
CA MET A 33 13.81 -22.71 -2.56
C MET A 33 15.17 -23.38 -2.39
N ARG A 34 16.24 -22.74 -2.84
CA ARG A 34 17.61 -23.25 -2.69
C ARG A 34 18.01 -23.42 -1.22
N ASP A 35 17.75 -22.41 -0.41
CA ASP A 35 18.28 -22.29 0.95
C ASP A 35 17.36 -22.93 2.00
N ARG A 36 16.08 -23.05 1.72
CA ARG A 36 15.07 -23.58 2.66
C ARG A 36 14.41 -24.88 2.24
N ASN A 37 14.56 -25.30 1.00
CA ASN A 37 13.92 -26.50 0.46
C ASN A 37 12.40 -26.49 0.76
N PRO A 38 11.58 -25.82 -0.06
CA PRO A 38 10.23 -25.40 0.28
C PRO A 38 9.32 -26.55 0.61
N ILE A 39 8.59 -26.25 1.49
CA ILE A 39 7.63 -26.91 2.25
C ILE A 39 6.48 -27.31 1.34
N ASP A 40 5.81 -27.48 0.82
CA ASP A 40 4.49 -27.72 0.25
C ASP A 40 4.32 -28.93 -0.64
N GLY A 41 5.07 -30.02 -0.36
CA GLY A 41 4.82 -31.27 -1.08
C GLY A 41 4.93 -31.16 -2.61
N GLU A 42 5.17 -29.98 -3.12
CA GLU A 42 5.42 -29.75 -4.53
C GLU A 42 6.89 -30.09 -4.83
N ARG A 43 7.07 -31.08 -5.69
CA ARG A 43 8.38 -31.60 -6.11
C ARG A 43 9.02 -30.63 -7.09
N ARG A 44 9.33 -29.41 -6.64
CA ARG A 44 10.01 -28.41 -7.46
C ARG A 44 11.48 -28.41 -7.12
N ARG A 45 12.29 -28.37 -8.13
CA ARG A 45 13.70 -28.21 -7.96
C ARG A 45 14.01 -26.72 -8.10
N TRP A 46 14.81 -26.20 -7.14
CA TRP A 46 15.21 -24.79 -7.18
C TRP A 46 15.99 -24.45 -8.46
N GLU A 47 16.68 -25.44 -9.06
CA GLU A 47 17.42 -25.30 -10.31
C GLU A 47 16.49 -24.96 -11.51
N ASP A 48 15.21 -25.28 -11.42
CA ASP A 48 14.23 -25.03 -12.46
C ASP A 48 13.58 -23.63 -12.34
N VAL A 49 13.90 -22.87 -11.27
CA VAL A 49 13.37 -21.55 -11.02
C VAL A 49 14.34 -20.50 -11.59
N PRO A 50 13.88 -19.52 -12.40
CA PRO A 50 14.76 -18.48 -12.92
C PRO A 50 15.33 -17.61 -11.78
N VAL A 51 16.60 -17.28 -11.86
CA VAL A 51 17.29 -16.42 -10.88
C VAL A 51 16.81 -14.98 -10.97
N VAL A 52 16.37 -14.57 -12.15
CA VAL A 52 15.94 -13.20 -12.43
C VAL A 52 14.62 -13.16 -13.17
N HIS A 53 13.87 -12.09 -12.99
CA HIS A 53 12.70 -11.75 -13.80
C HIS A 53 13.11 -10.84 -14.96
N PRO A 54 12.49 -10.96 -16.17
CA PRO A 54 12.78 -10.05 -17.26
C PRO A 54 12.28 -8.63 -16.97
N GLU A 55 13.13 -7.62 -17.21
CA GLU A 55 12.72 -6.20 -17.10
C GLU A 55 11.51 -5.88 -18.00
N SER A 56 11.43 -6.52 -19.18
CA SER A 56 10.31 -6.33 -20.11
C SER A 56 8.94 -6.66 -19.50
N PHE A 57 8.88 -7.69 -18.66
CA PHE A 57 7.64 -8.04 -17.98
C PHE A 57 7.24 -7.00 -16.95
N THR A 58 8.22 -6.49 -16.17
CA THR A 58 7.96 -5.45 -15.17
C THR A 58 7.46 -4.16 -15.82
N ARG A 59 8.04 -3.80 -16.97
CA ARG A 59 7.60 -2.66 -17.78
C ARG A 59 6.19 -2.85 -18.30
N GLU A 60 5.88 -4.00 -18.92
CA GLU A 60 4.53 -4.32 -19.40
C GLU A 60 3.49 -4.25 -18.29
N PHE A 61 3.79 -4.80 -17.11
CA PHE A 61 2.93 -4.73 -15.96
C PHE A 61 2.68 -3.27 -15.53
N ALA A 62 3.74 -2.47 -15.40
CA ALA A 62 3.63 -1.08 -14.96
C ALA A 62 2.84 -0.22 -15.93
N GLU A 63 3.11 -0.35 -17.23
CA GLU A 63 2.39 0.38 -18.28
C GLU A 63 0.92 -0.01 -18.33
N TRP A 64 0.62 -1.31 -18.18
CA TRP A 64 -0.75 -1.77 -18.12
C TRP A 64 -1.48 -1.20 -16.87
N CYS A 65 -0.86 -1.25 -15.68
CA CYS A 65 -1.43 -0.66 -14.47
C CYS A 65 -1.71 0.84 -14.65
N ALA A 66 -0.79 1.57 -15.25
CA ALA A 66 -0.96 3.00 -15.54
C ALA A 66 -2.16 3.24 -16.47
N ALA A 67 -2.27 2.45 -17.55
CA ALA A 67 -3.38 2.56 -18.51
C ALA A 67 -4.75 2.23 -17.89
N GLN A 68 -4.81 1.31 -16.91
CA GLN A 68 -6.03 0.95 -16.20
C GLN A 68 -6.29 1.79 -14.94
N GLY A 69 -5.39 2.71 -14.59
CA GLY A 69 -5.46 3.50 -13.37
C GLY A 69 -5.28 2.70 -12.08
N VAL A 70 -4.74 1.48 -12.15
CA VAL A 70 -4.46 0.62 -11.00
C VAL A 70 -3.37 1.23 -10.15
N LYS A 71 -3.60 1.32 -8.85
CA LYS A 71 -2.67 1.87 -7.87
C LYS A 71 -2.51 0.93 -6.67
N GLY A 72 -1.42 1.12 -5.92
CA GLY A 72 -1.18 0.32 -4.73
C GLY A 72 0.17 0.56 -4.09
N LYS A 73 0.81 -0.53 -3.63
CA LYS A 73 2.20 -0.52 -3.18
C LYS A 73 2.98 -1.62 -3.87
N PHE A 74 4.27 -1.38 -4.09
CA PHE A 74 5.21 -2.31 -4.69
C PHE A 74 6.40 -2.47 -3.72
N SER A 75 6.57 -3.66 -3.18
CA SER A 75 7.71 -3.94 -2.32
C SER A 75 9.00 -3.96 -3.13
N VAL A 76 10.08 -3.46 -2.54
CA VAL A 76 11.43 -3.61 -3.09
C VAL A 76 12.35 -4.05 -1.96
N VAL A 77 12.93 -5.24 -2.08
CA VAL A 77 13.85 -5.76 -1.07
C VAL A 77 15.21 -5.09 -1.20
N PRO A 78 15.69 -4.36 -0.17
CA PRO A 78 16.90 -3.53 -0.28
C PRO A 78 18.21 -4.30 -0.44
N CYS A 79 18.29 -5.51 0.18
CA CYS A 79 19.43 -6.41 0.08
C CYS A 79 18.94 -7.81 -0.32
N PRO A 80 18.47 -8.00 -1.56
CA PRO A 80 17.75 -9.20 -1.97
C PRO A 80 18.55 -10.46 -1.68
N ALA A 81 17.97 -11.37 -0.89
CA ALA A 81 18.58 -12.63 -0.46
C ALA A 81 19.98 -12.49 0.22
N GLY A 82 20.28 -11.31 0.74
CA GLY A 82 21.59 -11.00 1.33
C GLY A 82 22.76 -10.91 0.33
N LEU A 83 22.47 -10.75 -0.96
CA LEU A 83 23.49 -10.70 -2.03
C LEU A 83 24.25 -9.38 -2.08
N GLY A 84 23.73 -8.33 -1.47
CA GLY A 84 24.28 -6.98 -1.48
C GLY A 84 23.18 -5.94 -1.52
N ARG A 85 23.55 -4.67 -1.40
CA ARG A 85 22.64 -3.54 -1.36
C ARG A 85 22.29 -3.07 -2.78
N ILE A 86 21.04 -2.72 -3.03
CA ILE A 86 20.62 -2.24 -4.37
C ILE A 86 21.07 -0.80 -4.68
N ASP A 87 21.51 -0.02 -3.70
CA ASP A 87 22.13 1.28 -3.89
C ASP A 87 23.64 1.18 -4.21
N GLU A 88 24.16 -0.05 -4.33
CA GLU A 88 25.53 -0.41 -4.73
C GLU A 88 25.44 -1.45 -5.86
N PRO A 89 26.52 -1.66 -6.65
CA PRO A 89 26.51 -2.70 -7.68
C PRO A 89 26.30 -4.11 -7.11
N LEU A 90 25.26 -4.80 -7.54
CA LEU A 90 24.98 -6.17 -7.14
C LEU A 90 25.84 -7.16 -7.96
N PRO A 91 26.44 -8.18 -7.33
CA PRO A 91 27.35 -9.09 -7.99
C PRO A 91 26.77 -9.90 -9.17
N LEU A 92 25.44 -10.08 -9.18
CA LEU A 92 24.74 -10.88 -10.20
C LEU A 92 24.41 -10.11 -11.47
N PHE A 93 24.58 -8.78 -11.47
CA PHE A 93 24.11 -7.91 -12.57
C PHE A 93 25.25 -7.03 -13.09
N GLY A 94 25.23 -6.76 -14.38
CA GLY A 94 26.00 -5.64 -14.92
C GLY A 94 25.41 -4.32 -14.40
N SER A 95 26.28 -3.32 -14.16
CA SER A 95 25.86 -2.01 -13.65
C SER A 95 24.78 -1.34 -14.50
N GLY A 96 24.83 -1.51 -15.82
CA GLY A 96 23.83 -0.99 -16.74
C GLY A 96 22.46 -1.67 -16.60
N GLN A 97 22.41 -2.98 -16.30
CA GLN A 97 21.15 -3.70 -16.12
C GLN A 97 20.45 -3.29 -14.83
N GLN A 98 21.18 -3.20 -13.73
CA GLN A 98 20.65 -2.74 -12.44
C GLN A 98 20.12 -1.31 -12.53
N GLU A 99 20.89 -0.40 -13.12
CA GLU A 99 20.46 0.99 -13.28
C GLU A 99 19.25 1.12 -14.22
N SER A 100 19.18 0.32 -15.29
CA SER A 100 18.01 0.28 -16.18
C SER A 100 16.74 -0.09 -15.41
N TRP A 101 16.82 -1.13 -14.56
CA TRP A 101 15.71 -1.57 -13.75
C TRP A 101 15.30 -0.51 -12.70
N LEU A 102 16.27 0.09 -11.99
CA LEU A 102 15.98 1.14 -11.00
C LEU A 102 15.33 2.36 -11.65
N ARG A 103 15.82 2.76 -12.82
CA ARG A 103 15.23 3.85 -13.61
C ARG A 103 13.80 3.52 -14.03
N MET A 104 13.56 2.32 -14.55
CA MET A 104 12.21 1.87 -14.91
C MET A 104 11.27 1.86 -13.71
N CYS A 105 11.72 1.45 -12.52
CA CYS A 105 10.92 1.56 -11.30
C CYS A 105 10.55 3.01 -10.97
N ARG A 106 11.50 3.93 -11.04
CA ARG A 106 11.26 5.37 -10.80
C ARG A 106 10.26 5.96 -11.79
N GLU A 107 10.39 5.61 -13.06
CA GLU A 107 9.59 6.19 -14.15
C GLU A 107 8.23 5.53 -14.33
N CYS A 108 8.10 4.22 -14.11
CA CYS A 108 6.89 3.47 -14.45
C CYS A 108 6.14 2.92 -13.23
N ILE A 109 6.82 2.53 -12.14
CA ILE A 109 6.19 1.96 -10.95
C ILE A 109 5.76 3.07 -9.98
N VAL A 110 6.69 3.94 -9.57
CA VAL A 110 6.46 5.00 -8.56
C VAL A 110 5.24 5.89 -8.85
N PRO A 111 4.89 6.27 -10.10
CA PRO A 111 3.70 7.09 -10.34
C PRO A 111 2.39 6.48 -9.83
N ASN A 112 2.29 5.14 -9.80
CA ASN A 112 1.07 4.43 -9.40
C ASN A 112 1.20 3.65 -8.09
N PHE A 113 2.42 3.35 -7.66
CA PHE A 113 2.66 2.52 -6.48
C PHE A 113 3.57 3.22 -5.47
N ASP A 114 3.20 3.15 -4.20
CA ASP A 114 4.13 3.43 -3.12
C ASP A 114 5.24 2.39 -3.13
N ILE A 115 6.44 2.80 -2.78
CA ILE A 115 7.54 1.88 -2.53
C ILE A 115 7.61 1.56 -1.04
N THR A 116 7.82 0.29 -0.71
CA THR A 116 8.10 -0.16 0.65
C THR A 116 9.27 -1.13 0.64
N PRO A 117 10.20 -1.06 1.60
CA PRO A 117 11.09 -2.20 1.83
C PRO A 117 10.25 -3.36 2.38
N GLU A 118 10.62 -4.57 2.02
CA GLU A 118 10.11 -5.78 2.65
C GLU A 118 11.22 -6.34 3.56
N MET A 119 11.42 -5.64 4.64
CA MET A 119 12.57 -5.64 5.52
C MET A 119 13.89 -5.51 4.75
N LEU A 120 15.00 -6.01 5.28
CA LEU A 120 16.29 -5.77 4.69
C LEU A 120 16.63 -6.78 3.59
N THR A 121 16.40 -8.07 3.82
CA THR A 121 16.84 -9.13 2.91
C THR A 121 15.73 -10.04 2.40
N HIS A 122 14.61 -10.06 3.09
CA HIS A 122 13.54 -11.06 2.95
C HIS A 122 14.02 -12.50 3.21
N THR A 123 15.23 -12.65 3.71
CA THR A 123 15.85 -13.93 4.08
C THR A 123 16.54 -13.80 5.43
N PHE A 124 17.86 -13.83 5.46
CA PHE A 124 18.64 -13.78 6.69
C PHE A 124 18.55 -12.44 7.42
N VAL A 125 18.54 -12.49 8.74
CA VAL A 125 18.78 -11.29 9.56
C VAL A 125 20.27 -10.95 9.47
N LEU A 126 20.59 -9.72 9.07
CA LEU A 126 21.95 -9.23 8.96
C LEU A 126 22.37 -8.47 10.22
N ASP A 127 23.63 -8.65 10.61
CA ASP A 127 24.31 -7.75 11.52
C ASP A 127 24.61 -6.43 10.80
N LEU A 128 24.17 -5.30 11.36
CA LEU A 128 24.24 -3.99 10.72
C LEU A 128 25.65 -3.45 10.54
N GLY A 129 26.60 -3.90 11.37
CA GLY A 129 28.00 -3.46 11.30
C GLY A 129 28.80 -4.21 10.25
N THR A 130 28.52 -5.50 10.05
CA THR A 130 29.26 -6.36 9.13
C THR A 130 28.53 -6.68 7.84
N MET A 131 27.22 -6.42 7.78
CA MET A 131 26.32 -6.79 6.68
C MET A 131 26.37 -8.31 6.37
N ARG A 132 26.59 -9.12 7.39
CA ARG A 132 26.62 -10.59 7.29
C ARG A 132 25.46 -11.19 8.09
N PRO A 133 24.99 -12.39 7.72
CA PRO A 133 23.99 -13.10 8.50
C PRO A 133 24.43 -13.27 9.96
N VAL A 134 23.53 -12.90 10.90
CA VAL A 134 23.74 -13.07 12.34
C VAL A 134 23.89 -14.56 12.69
N ALA A 135 23.06 -15.39 12.05
CA ALA A 135 23.14 -16.84 12.15
C ALA A 135 22.55 -17.49 10.89
N PRO A 136 23.00 -18.67 10.50
CA PRO A 136 22.60 -19.31 9.25
C PRO A 136 21.12 -19.73 9.20
N ASN A 137 20.49 -19.86 10.36
CA ASN A 137 19.09 -20.27 10.51
C ASN A 137 18.17 -19.15 11.05
N LEU A 138 18.69 -17.95 11.21
CA LEU A 138 17.91 -16.79 11.64
C LEU A 138 17.43 -16.01 10.41
N TRP A 139 16.15 -16.20 10.10
CA TRP A 139 15.49 -15.52 8.98
C TRP A 139 14.52 -14.44 9.48
N GLU A 140 14.32 -13.42 8.69
CA GLU A 140 13.42 -12.33 9.03
C GLU A 140 11.98 -12.84 9.25
N GLN A 141 11.48 -13.75 8.41
CA GLN A 141 10.11 -14.24 8.47
C GLN A 141 9.82 -15.21 9.62
N TRP A 142 10.78 -16.00 10.06
CA TRP A 142 10.53 -17.13 10.97
C TRP A 142 11.42 -17.19 12.21
N GLY A 143 12.56 -16.60 12.18
CA GLY A 143 13.46 -16.61 13.33
C GLY A 143 13.41 -15.29 14.09
N TRP A 144 13.12 -14.22 13.39
CA TRP A 144 13.00 -12.87 13.92
C TRP A 144 11.59 -12.31 13.83
N ASP A 145 10.59 -13.17 13.69
CA ASP A 145 9.18 -12.83 13.77
C ASP A 145 8.79 -12.21 15.11
N GLN A 146 9.41 -12.70 16.21
CA GLN A 146 9.33 -12.07 17.52
C GLN A 146 10.52 -11.11 17.69
N LEU A 147 10.21 -9.81 17.63
CA LEU A 147 11.23 -8.77 17.75
C LEU A 147 11.78 -8.65 19.17
N PRO A 148 13.07 -8.33 19.34
CA PRO A 148 13.66 -8.08 20.64
C PRO A 148 13.17 -6.75 21.22
N VAL A 149 12.09 -6.79 22.00
CA VAL A 149 11.40 -5.59 22.55
C VAL A 149 12.27 -4.78 23.53
N ASP A 150 13.33 -5.36 24.07
CA ASP A 150 14.35 -4.71 24.90
C ASP A 150 15.43 -3.98 24.09
N ARG A 151 15.40 -4.06 22.75
CA ARG A 151 16.37 -3.49 21.81
C ARG A 151 15.71 -2.63 20.75
N GLU A 152 14.90 -1.67 21.18
CA GLU A 152 14.10 -0.82 20.27
C GLU A 152 14.96 -0.10 19.22
N GLU A 153 16.12 0.42 19.64
CA GLU A 153 17.01 1.12 18.71
C GLU A 153 17.57 0.20 17.63
N LEU A 154 17.94 -1.05 17.98
CA LEU A 154 18.39 -2.03 16.98
C LEU A 154 17.32 -2.30 15.92
N VAL A 155 16.06 -2.51 16.34
CA VAL A 155 14.95 -2.80 15.41
C VAL A 155 14.66 -1.57 14.54
N THR A 156 14.65 -0.39 15.16
CA THR A 156 14.48 0.88 14.45
C THR A 156 15.60 1.11 13.42
N ASP A 157 16.85 0.86 13.79
CA ASP A 157 18.00 1.01 12.90
C ASP A 157 18.00 0.00 11.75
N TYR A 158 17.54 -1.23 12.00
CA TYR A 158 17.39 -2.27 10.98
C TYR A 158 16.37 -1.83 9.90
N ILE A 159 15.21 -1.37 10.33
CA ILE A 159 14.18 -0.85 9.43
C ILE A 159 14.65 0.45 8.75
N ALA A 160 15.33 1.33 9.48
CA ALA A 160 15.85 2.58 8.90
C ALA A 160 16.94 2.33 7.84
N LEU A 161 17.77 1.30 8.01
CA LEU A 161 18.75 0.91 6.98
C LEU A 161 18.03 0.45 5.71
N SER A 162 16.99 -0.38 5.84
CA SER A 162 16.18 -0.82 4.71
C SER A 162 15.59 0.38 3.93
N CYS A 163 15.00 1.33 4.66
CA CYS A 163 14.48 2.56 4.07
C CYS A 163 15.56 3.42 3.40
N ARG A 164 16.72 3.55 4.03
CA ARG A 164 17.83 4.37 3.53
C ARG A 164 18.41 3.82 2.24
N ILE A 165 18.57 2.51 2.11
CA ILE A 165 19.04 1.88 0.87
C ILE A 165 18.09 2.20 -0.29
N LEU A 166 16.77 2.08 -0.06
CA LEU A 166 15.79 2.44 -1.09
C LEU A 166 15.83 3.93 -1.44
N ALA A 167 15.90 4.81 -0.44
CA ALA A 167 15.99 6.25 -0.67
C ALA A 167 17.25 6.62 -1.47
N ASN A 168 18.41 6.01 -1.17
CA ASN A 168 19.66 6.21 -1.91
C ASN A 168 19.54 5.72 -3.36
N ALA A 169 18.79 4.65 -3.61
CA ALA A 169 18.49 4.14 -4.96
C ALA A 169 17.46 5.01 -5.72
N GLY A 170 16.99 6.11 -5.12
CA GLY A 170 15.98 6.99 -5.72
C GLY A 170 14.55 6.44 -5.64
N LEU A 171 14.29 5.55 -4.70
CA LEU A 171 13.01 4.91 -4.41
C LEU A 171 12.59 5.17 -2.95
N PRO A 172 12.34 6.45 -2.55
CA PRO A 172 12.03 6.77 -1.17
C PRO A 172 10.77 6.04 -0.70
N PRO A 173 10.83 5.29 0.44
CA PRO A 173 9.68 4.52 0.90
C PRO A 173 8.63 5.40 1.59
N GLU A 174 7.36 5.10 1.34
CA GLU A 174 6.22 5.69 2.04
C GLU A 174 5.81 4.91 3.30
N GLY A 175 6.23 3.67 3.41
CA GLY A 175 5.95 2.76 4.50
C GLY A 175 6.85 1.55 4.48
N VAL A 176 6.46 0.48 5.18
CA VAL A 176 7.21 -0.78 5.26
C VAL A 176 6.31 -2.00 5.10
N THR A 177 6.87 -3.09 4.62
CA THR A 177 6.18 -4.38 4.52
C THR A 177 6.87 -5.41 5.43
N SER A 178 6.06 -6.19 6.14
CA SER A 178 6.51 -7.30 6.97
C SER A 178 6.62 -8.57 6.11
N PRO A 179 7.79 -9.17 5.94
CA PRO A 179 7.90 -10.48 5.32
C PRO A 179 7.36 -11.55 6.28
N GLY A 180 6.43 -12.38 5.82
CA GLY A 180 5.88 -13.49 6.58
C GLY A 180 5.42 -13.11 8.00
N GLY A 181 6.03 -13.74 9.01
CA GLY A 181 5.71 -13.50 10.43
C GLY A 181 6.33 -12.26 11.07
N PHE A 182 7.30 -11.59 10.43
CA PHE A 182 8.07 -10.47 10.99
C PHE A 182 7.19 -9.39 11.63
N GLY A 183 7.61 -8.88 12.79
CA GLY A 183 7.01 -7.69 13.37
C GLY A 183 5.98 -7.97 14.49
N ASN A 184 6.33 -8.83 15.44
CA ASN A 184 5.56 -9.01 16.67
C ASN A 184 6.40 -8.60 17.90
N PRO A 185 5.80 -8.03 18.95
CA PRO A 185 4.40 -7.60 19.03
C PRO A 185 4.12 -6.37 18.15
N LEU A 186 2.90 -6.30 17.65
CA LEU A 186 2.51 -5.34 16.61
C LEU A 186 2.66 -3.87 17.01
N ASP A 187 2.33 -3.52 18.25
CA ASP A 187 2.48 -2.16 18.81
C ASP A 187 3.96 -1.71 18.80
N PHE A 188 4.85 -2.58 19.23
CA PHE A 188 6.29 -2.32 19.23
C PHE A 188 6.82 -2.15 17.80
N TYR A 189 6.40 -3.04 16.90
CA TYR A 189 6.76 -2.94 15.49
C TYR A 189 6.28 -1.64 14.84
N ALA A 190 5.02 -1.26 15.08
CA ALA A 190 4.45 -0.01 14.57
C ALA A 190 5.27 1.21 15.02
N ARG A 191 5.71 1.24 16.31
CA ARG A 191 6.54 2.32 16.86
C ARG A 191 7.92 2.38 16.20
N CYS A 192 8.62 1.24 16.11
CA CYS A 192 9.93 1.17 15.46
C CYS A 192 9.86 1.57 13.98
N ALA A 193 8.89 1.05 13.26
CA ALA A 193 8.68 1.34 11.84
C ALA A 193 8.36 2.83 11.60
N ALA A 194 7.49 3.42 12.42
CA ALA A 194 7.18 4.84 12.36
C ALA A 194 8.43 5.71 12.56
N ALA A 195 9.23 5.39 13.59
CA ALA A 195 10.48 6.11 13.88
C ALA A 195 11.49 5.96 12.73
N ALA A 196 11.63 4.76 12.16
CA ALA A 196 12.56 4.47 11.10
C ALA A 196 12.21 5.21 9.80
N VAL A 197 10.97 5.12 9.33
CA VAL A 197 10.54 5.79 8.09
C VAL A 197 10.64 7.29 8.24
N ARG A 198 10.12 7.88 9.35
CA ARG A 198 10.24 9.33 9.61
C ARG A 198 11.68 9.81 9.63
N ARG A 199 12.60 9.05 10.25
CA ARG A 199 14.04 9.38 10.30
C ARG A 199 14.67 9.48 8.91
N VAL A 200 14.22 8.68 7.95
CA VAL A 200 14.80 8.60 6.61
C VAL A 200 14.11 9.51 5.61
N THR A 201 12.79 9.56 5.62
CA THR A 201 12.00 10.24 4.58
C THR A 201 11.33 11.53 5.06
N GLY A 202 11.21 11.72 6.37
CA GLY A 202 10.45 12.82 6.96
C GLY A 202 8.93 12.64 6.87
N ASN A 203 8.42 11.50 6.34
CA ASN A 203 6.98 11.25 6.24
C ASN A 203 6.34 11.22 7.64
N PRO A 204 5.42 12.13 7.98
CA PRO A 204 4.81 12.19 9.30
C PRO A 204 3.79 11.07 9.55
N THR A 205 3.21 10.51 8.49
CA THR A 205 2.17 9.48 8.55
C THR A 205 2.53 8.26 7.69
N PRO A 206 3.68 7.61 7.95
CA PRO A 206 4.03 6.39 7.25
C PRO A 206 3.05 5.26 7.56
N TYR A 207 3.13 4.17 6.82
CA TYR A 207 2.31 3.00 7.09
C TYR A 207 3.12 1.72 7.12
N PHE A 208 2.51 0.65 7.64
CA PHE A 208 3.01 -0.70 7.47
C PHE A 208 1.93 -1.62 6.91
N PHE A 209 2.39 -2.68 6.23
CA PHE A 209 1.56 -3.80 5.83
C PHE A 209 2.06 -5.07 6.51
N LYS A 210 1.14 -5.81 7.17
CA LYS A 210 1.43 -7.09 7.82
C LYS A 210 0.23 -8.06 7.79
N ARG A 211 -0.99 -7.57 7.92
CA ARG A 211 -2.17 -8.41 8.13
C ARG A 211 -3.00 -8.61 6.87
N VAL A 212 -3.53 -9.84 6.76
CA VAL A 212 -4.50 -10.23 5.74
C VAL A 212 -5.77 -10.70 6.42
N THR A 213 -6.91 -10.15 6.02
CA THR A 213 -8.23 -10.50 6.57
C THR A 213 -9.15 -10.94 5.43
N GLN A 214 -9.32 -12.25 5.27
CA GLN A 214 -10.11 -12.81 4.17
C GLN A 214 -11.62 -12.88 4.47
N LYS A 215 -12.02 -12.65 5.72
CA LYS A 215 -13.40 -12.69 6.18
C LYS A 215 -13.66 -11.57 7.20
N GLY A 216 -14.91 -11.09 7.25
CA GLY A 216 -15.30 -10.00 8.15
C GLY A 216 -14.90 -8.61 7.65
N PRO A 217 -15.07 -7.57 8.50
CA PRO A 217 -14.82 -6.19 8.16
C PRO A 217 -13.32 -5.90 8.02
N ILE A 218 -12.99 -4.89 7.22
CA ILE A 218 -11.64 -4.39 7.01
C ILE A 218 -11.56 -2.96 7.54
N GLU A 219 -10.59 -2.71 8.38
CA GLU A 219 -10.29 -1.39 8.93
C GLU A 219 -8.96 -0.86 8.40
N THR A 220 -8.71 0.42 8.65
CA THR A 220 -7.40 1.06 8.45
C THR A 220 -6.97 1.62 9.82
N PRO A 221 -6.33 0.78 10.67
CA PRO A 221 -5.94 1.20 12.00
C PRO A 221 -4.90 2.31 11.99
N VAL A 222 -4.99 3.20 12.98
CA VAL A 222 -4.03 4.27 13.23
C VAL A 222 -3.35 4.01 14.57
N TRP A 223 -2.02 3.97 14.54
CA TRP A 223 -1.18 3.68 15.69
C TRP A 223 -0.40 4.94 16.09
N HIS A 224 -0.18 5.11 17.41
CA HIS A 224 0.68 6.15 17.96
C HIS A 224 0.39 7.55 17.38
N ALA A 225 -0.88 7.89 17.26
CA ALA A 225 -1.28 9.22 16.81
C ALA A 225 -0.87 10.30 17.84
N ASP A 226 -0.08 11.26 17.38
CA ASP A 226 0.28 12.47 18.11
C ASP A 226 -0.29 13.68 17.36
N ARG A 227 -1.40 14.18 17.85
CA ARG A 227 -2.10 15.30 17.25
C ARG A 227 -1.29 16.60 17.31
N GLN A 228 -0.50 16.80 18.37
CA GLN A 228 0.31 18.00 18.51
C GLN A 228 1.42 18.03 17.46
N ALA A 229 2.13 16.92 17.31
CA ALA A 229 3.18 16.77 16.31
C ALA A 229 2.64 16.56 14.87
N GLY A 230 1.38 16.16 14.71
CA GLY A 230 0.80 15.80 13.43
C GLY A 230 1.39 14.50 12.87
N THR A 231 1.69 13.55 13.75
CA THR A 231 2.33 12.28 13.37
C THR A 231 1.51 11.07 13.80
N ALA A 232 1.53 10.03 12.97
CA ALA A 232 0.89 8.74 13.29
C ALA A 232 1.57 7.63 12.48
N MET A 233 1.18 6.38 12.75
CA MET A 233 1.50 5.23 11.91
C MET A 233 0.21 4.59 11.42
N GLY A 234 0.01 4.52 10.10
CA GLY A 234 -1.12 3.83 9.53
C GLY A 234 -0.85 2.33 9.36
N GLU A 235 -1.89 1.53 9.36
CA GLU A 235 -1.79 0.13 8.97
C GLU A 235 -2.71 -0.15 7.77
N ILE A 236 -2.16 -0.74 6.72
CA ILE A 236 -2.96 -1.27 5.63
C ILE A 236 -3.20 -2.77 5.85
N ILE A 237 -4.45 -3.20 5.73
CA ILE A 237 -4.85 -4.61 5.87
C ILE A 237 -5.35 -5.09 4.52
N ALA A 238 -4.79 -6.19 4.01
CA ALA A 238 -5.30 -6.78 2.79
C ALA A 238 -6.66 -7.47 3.04
N ALA A 239 -7.61 -7.21 2.15
CA ALA A 239 -8.97 -7.74 2.22
C ALA A 239 -9.13 -9.12 1.58
N THR A 240 -8.11 -9.59 0.84
CA THR A 240 -8.12 -10.86 0.10
C THR A 240 -6.91 -11.70 0.46
N GLY A 241 -7.01 -13.02 0.27
CA GLY A 241 -5.82 -13.86 0.13
C GLY A 241 -5.23 -13.73 -1.27
N ASP A 242 -4.04 -14.29 -1.48
CA ASP A 242 -3.42 -14.35 -2.79
C ASP A 242 -3.94 -15.55 -3.59
N ARG A 243 -4.62 -15.26 -4.70
CA ARG A 243 -5.05 -16.21 -5.73
C ARG A 243 -4.57 -15.75 -7.11
N THR A 244 -3.35 -15.18 -7.15
CA THR A 244 -2.67 -14.77 -8.38
C THR A 244 -1.43 -15.61 -8.68
N GLY A 245 -1.37 -16.83 -8.17
CA GLY A 245 -0.23 -17.73 -8.32
C GLY A 245 0.66 -17.82 -7.08
N SER A 246 0.34 -17.07 -6.02
CA SER A 246 1.05 -17.08 -4.73
C SER A 246 2.54 -16.69 -4.81
N TRP A 247 3.20 -16.56 -3.67
CA TRP A 247 4.63 -16.33 -3.55
C TRP A 247 5.49 -17.39 -4.24
N THR A 248 4.95 -18.62 -4.41
CA THR A 248 5.64 -19.69 -5.12
C THR A 248 5.67 -19.51 -6.63
N GLY A 249 4.78 -18.69 -7.20
CA GLY A 249 4.55 -18.58 -8.64
C GLY A 249 3.83 -19.79 -9.26
N TYR A 250 3.44 -20.76 -8.44
CA TYR A 250 2.79 -22.02 -8.85
C TYR A 250 1.44 -22.22 -8.15
N GLY A 251 1.08 -21.33 -7.27
CA GLY A 251 -0.16 -21.40 -6.51
C GLY A 251 -1.40 -21.24 -7.38
N GLU A 252 -2.52 -21.29 -6.73
CA GLU A 252 -3.83 -21.12 -7.34
C GLU A 252 -3.96 -19.73 -7.99
N ALA A 253 -4.53 -19.70 -9.18
CA ALA A 253 -4.84 -18.48 -9.92
C ALA A 253 -6.33 -18.50 -10.26
N ASP A 254 -7.12 -17.70 -9.51
CA ASP A 254 -8.59 -17.73 -9.55
C ASP A 254 -9.17 -16.32 -9.46
N ALA A 255 -9.72 -15.83 -10.57
CA ALA A 255 -10.38 -14.53 -10.62
C ALA A 255 -11.73 -14.52 -9.89
N ASP A 256 -12.44 -15.66 -9.85
CA ASP A 256 -13.76 -15.76 -9.24
C ASP A 256 -13.70 -15.67 -7.71
N TYR A 257 -12.55 -16.03 -7.10
CA TYR A 257 -12.28 -15.74 -5.70
C TYR A 257 -12.40 -14.25 -5.37
N TYR A 258 -11.92 -13.39 -6.24
CA TYR A 258 -11.96 -11.94 -6.05
C TYR A 258 -13.34 -11.38 -6.41
N ILE A 259 -13.81 -11.63 -7.61
CA ILE A 259 -15.10 -11.19 -8.14
C ILE A 259 -15.53 -12.12 -9.28
N THR A 260 -16.74 -12.67 -9.19
CA THR A 260 -17.29 -13.59 -10.18
C THR A 260 -17.67 -12.90 -11.49
N ALA A 261 -17.90 -13.68 -12.56
CA ALA A 261 -18.23 -13.15 -13.87
C ALA A 261 -19.58 -12.39 -13.92
N ASP A 262 -20.52 -12.71 -13.01
CA ASP A 262 -21.78 -11.98 -12.84
C ASP A 262 -21.65 -10.71 -12.01
N LEU A 263 -20.43 -10.36 -11.55
CA LEU A 263 -20.07 -9.19 -10.75
C LEU A 263 -20.67 -9.16 -9.33
N ALA A 264 -21.34 -10.20 -8.90
CA ALA A 264 -22.05 -10.24 -7.62
C ALA A 264 -21.34 -11.06 -6.54
N GLY A 265 -20.67 -12.13 -6.91
CA GLY A 265 -19.95 -13.03 -6.00
C GLY A 265 -18.48 -12.73 -5.87
N GLY A 266 -17.80 -13.54 -5.04
CA GLY A 266 -16.40 -13.34 -4.67
C GLY A 266 -16.22 -12.43 -3.44
N ARG A 267 -14.97 -12.18 -3.07
CA ARG A 267 -14.66 -11.40 -1.85
C ARG A 267 -14.88 -9.89 -2.03
N LEU A 268 -14.47 -9.33 -3.16
CA LEU A 268 -14.45 -7.87 -3.35
C LEU A 268 -15.83 -7.22 -3.36
N PRO A 269 -16.89 -7.78 -3.99
CA PRO A 269 -18.23 -7.20 -3.90
C PRO A 269 -18.69 -7.00 -2.47
N ALA A 270 -18.53 -7.99 -1.61
CA ALA A 270 -18.93 -7.90 -0.21
C ALA A 270 -18.14 -6.82 0.57
N VAL A 271 -16.84 -6.69 0.31
CA VAL A 271 -15.99 -5.65 0.93
C VAL A 271 -16.42 -4.25 0.46
N ILE A 272 -16.62 -4.08 -0.84
CA ILE A 272 -17.03 -2.79 -1.43
C ILE A 272 -18.43 -2.39 -0.94
N ASP A 273 -19.37 -3.32 -0.87
CA ASP A 273 -20.73 -3.04 -0.42
C ASP A 273 -20.81 -2.72 1.09
N ALA A 274 -19.87 -3.24 1.88
CA ALA A 274 -19.71 -2.85 3.29
C ALA A 274 -19.04 -1.47 3.46
N GLY A 275 -18.53 -0.86 2.41
CA GLY A 275 -17.78 0.38 2.48
C GLY A 275 -16.38 0.19 3.07
N ASP A 276 -15.81 -1.01 3.00
CA ASP A 276 -14.49 -1.33 3.53
C ASP A 276 -13.40 -1.17 2.45
N PRO A 277 -12.14 -0.82 2.81
CA PRO A 277 -11.05 -0.76 1.85
C PRO A 277 -10.84 -2.11 1.14
N ALA A 278 -10.95 -2.11 -0.19
CA ALA A 278 -10.82 -3.30 -1.01
C ALA A 278 -9.36 -3.46 -1.48
N VAL A 279 -8.50 -3.91 -0.57
CA VAL A 279 -7.06 -4.08 -0.79
C VAL A 279 -6.75 -5.51 -1.17
N LEU A 280 -6.24 -5.71 -2.38
CA LEU A 280 -5.83 -7.00 -2.92
C LEU A 280 -4.38 -7.27 -2.53
N ILE A 281 -4.06 -8.50 -2.11
CA ILE A 281 -2.66 -8.94 -1.96
C ILE A 281 -2.26 -9.85 -3.10
N SER A 282 -1.01 -9.73 -3.52
CA SER A 282 -0.36 -10.57 -4.53
C SER A 282 1.14 -10.62 -4.27
N HIS A 283 1.80 -11.60 -4.90
CA HIS A 283 3.25 -11.73 -4.88
C HIS A 283 3.78 -11.65 -6.32
N TRP A 284 4.95 -11.04 -6.46
CA TRP A 284 5.53 -10.76 -7.77
C TRP A 284 5.73 -12.01 -8.64
N GLN A 285 6.17 -13.10 -8.00
CA GLN A 285 6.39 -14.39 -8.66
C GLN A 285 5.12 -14.95 -9.31
N GLY A 286 3.97 -14.74 -8.66
CA GLY A 286 2.68 -15.18 -9.16
C GLY A 286 2.28 -14.49 -10.46
N PHE A 287 2.61 -13.21 -10.60
CA PHE A 287 2.28 -12.46 -11.82
C PHE A 287 3.03 -12.95 -13.04
N TYR A 288 4.32 -13.22 -12.90
CA TYR A 288 5.12 -13.74 -13.98
C TYR A 288 4.77 -15.22 -14.30
N GLY A 289 4.50 -16.01 -13.29
CA GLY A 289 4.26 -17.43 -13.40
C GLY A 289 5.56 -18.18 -13.65
N LEU A 290 6.18 -18.69 -12.60
CA LEU A 290 7.51 -19.33 -12.70
C LEU A 290 7.50 -20.66 -13.47
N HIS A 291 6.31 -21.22 -13.71
CA HIS A 291 6.15 -22.41 -14.51
C HIS A 291 5.74 -22.02 -15.93
N ASN A 292 6.64 -22.15 -16.87
CA ASN A 292 6.46 -21.84 -18.30
C ASN A 292 6.13 -20.36 -18.61
N GLU A 293 6.44 -19.44 -17.70
CA GLU A 293 6.20 -17.99 -17.90
C GLU A 293 4.77 -17.71 -18.39
N ASP A 294 3.80 -18.42 -17.83
CA ASP A 294 2.41 -18.42 -18.30
C ASP A 294 1.63 -17.16 -17.91
N ARG A 295 2.25 -16.30 -17.06
CA ARG A 295 1.66 -15.04 -16.59
C ARG A 295 0.29 -15.19 -15.94
N ARG A 296 0.06 -16.34 -15.29
CA ARG A 296 -1.26 -16.71 -14.75
C ARG A 296 -1.83 -15.69 -13.82
N GLY A 297 -1.04 -15.17 -12.89
CA GLY A 297 -1.49 -14.17 -11.93
C GLY A 297 -1.78 -12.82 -12.58
N PHE A 298 -0.99 -12.42 -13.57
CA PHE A 298 -1.25 -11.19 -14.30
C PHE A 298 -2.56 -11.27 -15.09
N LYS A 299 -2.88 -12.41 -15.72
CA LYS A 299 -4.17 -12.65 -16.38
C LYS A 299 -5.35 -12.61 -15.41
N VAL A 300 -5.17 -13.15 -14.18
CA VAL A 300 -6.17 -13.03 -13.11
C VAL A 300 -6.39 -11.56 -12.76
N LEU A 301 -5.32 -10.80 -12.52
CA LEU A 301 -5.43 -9.37 -12.23
C LEU A 301 -6.17 -8.61 -13.33
N GLN A 302 -5.83 -8.86 -14.59
CA GLN A 302 -6.50 -8.23 -15.74
C GLN A 302 -8.01 -8.52 -15.74
N THR A 303 -8.40 -9.77 -15.47
CA THR A 303 -9.80 -10.17 -15.35
C THR A 303 -10.50 -9.47 -14.19
N VAL A 304 -9.88 -9.43 -13.00
CA VAL A 304 -10.44 -8.80 -11.81
C VAL A 304 -10.64 -7.30 -12.02
N VAL A 305 -9.64 -6.60 -12.55
CA VAL A 305 -9.73 -5.16 -12.85
C VAL A 305 -10.82 -4.87 -13.85
N GLY A 306 -10.93 -5.66 -14.93
CA GLY A 306 -12.01 -5.53 -15.91
C GLY A 306 -13.41 -5.70 -15.29
N ARG A 307 -13.57 -6.69 -14.40
CA ARG A 307 -14.84 -6.94 -13.68
C ARG A 307 -15.16 -5.81 -12.68
N LEU A 308 -14.18 -5.29 -11.96
CA LEU A 308 -14.38 -4.14 -11.07
C LEU A 308 -14.80 -2.89 -11.85
N ALA A 309 -14.17 -2.62 -12.99
CA ALA A 309 -14.56 -1.53 -13.87
C ALA A 309 -15.97 -1.71 -14.44
N ALA A 310 -16.37 -2.94 -14.79
CA ALA A 310 -17.72 -3.24 -15.24
C ALA A 310 -18.78 -3.09 -14.13
N ARG A 311 -18.40 -3.35 -12.86
CA ARG A 311 -19.30 -3.18 -11.70
C ARG A 311 -19.53 -1.72 -11.33
N ASP A 312 -18.58 -0.84 -11.60
CA ASP A 312 -18.63 0.59 -11.31
C ASP A 312 -18.11 1.43 -12.50
N PRO A 313 -18.81 1.41 -13.64
CA PRO A 313 -18.31 2.01 -14.90
C PRO A 313 -18.11 3.52 -14.83
N GLY A 314 -18.81 4.19 -13.92
CA GLY A 314 -18.66 5.63 -13.67
C GLY A 314 -17.59 5.97 -12.64
N GLY A 315 -17.02 5.01 -11.92
CA GLY A 315 -16.11 5.25 -10.81
C GLY A 315 -16.75 6.05 -9.67
N GLU A 316 -18.08 5.87 -9.49
CA GLU A 316 -18.85 6.63 -8.50
C GLU A 316 -18.78 6.05 -7.10
N ARG A 317 -18.52 4.75 -6.99
CA ARG A 317 -18.50 3.99 -5.74
C ARG A 317 -17.09 3.59 -5.30
N THR A 318 -16.15 3.44 -6.24
CA THR A 318 -14.80 2.95 -5.98
C THR A 318 -13.75 3.82 -6.63
N ARG A 319 -12.52 3.79 -6.08
CA ARG A 319 -11.38 4.49 -6.69
C ARG A 319 -10.07 3.82 -6.34
N TRP A 320 -9.22 3.60 -7.35
CA TRP A 320 -7.86 3.12 -7.13
C TRP A 320 -7.02 4.16 -6.37
N ARG A 321 -6.36 3.71 -5.29
CA ARG A 321 -5.51 4.52 -4.41
C ARG A 321 -4.22 3.79 -4.09
N ARG A 322 -3.16 4.54 -3.87
CA ARG A 322 -1.96 4.00 -3.24
C ARG A 322 -2.25 3.70 -1.77
N CYS A 323 -1.51 2.74 -1.18
CA CYS A 323 -1.71 2.37 0.22
C CYS A 323 -1.46 3.57 1.17
N GLY A 324 -0.44 4.39 0.88
CA GLY A 324 -0.16 5.61 1.63
C GLY A 324 -1.29 6.65 1.57
N GLU A 325 -1.97 6.78 0.44
CA GLU A 325 -3.14 7.68 0.34
C GLU A 325 -4.27 7.23 1.27
N ILE A 326 -4.52 5.91 1.35
CA ILE A 326 -5.57 5.34 2.23
C ILE A 326 -5.23 5.56 3.70
N THR A 327 -4.01 5.24 4.10
CA THR A 327 -3.58 5.30 5.51
C THR A 327 -3.39 6.74 5.99
N THR A 328 -2.83 7.63 5.14
CA THR A 328 -2.69 9.05 5.50
C THR A 328 -4.06 9.71 5.67
N TYR A 329 -5.05 9.34 4.83
CA TYR A 329 -6.43 9.81 4.99
C TYR A 329 -7.03 9.33 6.31
N ALA A 330 -6.82 8.07 6.70
CA ALA A 330 -7.26 7.54 7.99
C ALA A 330 -6.59 8.27 9.16
N CYS A 331 -5.27 8.54 9.09
CA CYS A 331 -4.55 9.33 10.10
C CYS A 331 -5.10 10.77 10.20
N ALA A 332 -5.37 11.41 9.06
CA ALA A 332 -5.92 12.75 9.05
C ALA A 332 -7.31 12.80 9.71
N ARG A 333 -8.17 11.84 9.39
CA ARG A 333 -9.51 11.72 9.98
C ARG A 333 -9.45 11.48 11.49
N GLU A 334 -8.57 10.60 11.95
CA GLU A 334 -8.40 10.26 13.38
C GLU A 334 -7.95 11.47 14.20
N MET A 335 -7.08 12.30 13.63
CA MET A 335 -6.49 13.45 14.35
C MET A 335 -7.25 14.76 14.13
N ALA A 336 -8.24 14.82 13.25
CA ALA A 336 -9.01 16.01 12.97
C ALA A 336 -9.95 16.38 14.11
N GLU A 337 -10.16 17.67 14.33
CA GLU A 337 -11.23 18.19 15.18
C GLU A 337 -12.13 19.13 14.38
N LEU A 338 -13.44 18.99 14.61
CA LEU A 338 -14.48 19.79 13.95
C LEU A 338 -15.26 20.58 14.98
N HIS A 339 -15.38 21.88 14.74
CA HIS A 339 -16.14 22.80 15.58
C HIS A 339 -17.22 23.48 14.73
N ALA A 340 -18.46 22.97 14.83
CA ALA A 340 -19.58 23.48 14.08
C ALA A 340 -20.22 24.70 14.76
N GLY A 341 -20.37 25.79 14.00
CA GLY A 341 -21.23 26.95 14.31
C GLY A 341 -22.53 26.92 13.53
N ASP A 342 -23.24 28.03 13.47
CA ASP A 342 -24.53 28.13 12.75
C ASP A 342 -24.35 27.95 11.23
N ARG A 343 -23.42 28.67 10.64
CA ARG A 343 -23.10 28.67 9.21
C ARG A 343 -21.60 28.50 8.92
N THR A 344 -20.83 28.13 9.91
CA THR A 344 -19.38 27.94 9.78
C THR A 344 -18.98 26.63 10.43
N LEU A 345 -17.96 25.98 9.85
CA LEU A 345 -17.30 24.83 10.41
C LEU A 345 -15.81 25.13 10.45
N THR A 346 -15.22 25.13 11.63
CA THR A 346 -13.77 25.23 11.79
C THR A 346 -13.19 23.82 11.93
N LEU A 347 -12.16 23.52 11.15
CA LEU A 347 -11.45 22.25 11.18
C LEU A 347 -10.02 22.51 11.66
N ASP A 348 -9.57 21.79 12.68
CA ASP A 348 -8.13 21.68 13.00
C ASP A 348 -7.60 20.36 12.44
N LEU A 349 -6.73 20.47 11.46
CA LEU A 349 -6.21 19.37 10.64
C LEU A 349 -4.68 19.25 10.80
N PRO A 350 -4.18 18.55 11.84
CA PRO A 350 -2.75 18.33 12.01
C PRO A 350 -2.08 17.65 10.82
N VAL A 351 -2.83 16.78 10.12
CA VAL A 351 -2.44 16.14 8.86
C VAL A 351 -3.37 16.61 7.77
N ARG A 352 -2.80 17.16 6.70
CA ARG A 352 -3.53 17.63 5.53
C ARG A 352 -3.51 16.56 4.44
N VAL A 353 -4.67 16.29 3.89
CA VAL A 353 -4.85 15.29 2.82
C VAL A 353 -5.62 15.89 1.67
N PRO A 354 -5.31 15.50 0.42
CA PRO A 354 -6.14 15.86 -0.71
C PRO A 354 -7.53 15.21 -0.59
N GLU A 355 -8.51 15.90 -1.20
CA GLU A 355 -9.88 15.39 -1.29
C GLU A 355 -10.51 15.06 0.08
N LEU A 356 -10.16 15.84 1.15
CA LEU A 356 -10.84 15.70 2.44
C LEU A 356 -12.34 15.86 2.23
N THR A 357 -13.11 14.87 2.65
CA THR A 357 -14.52 14.80 2.32
C THR A 357 -15.38 14.86 3.57
N LEU A 358 -16.28 15.82 3.59
CA LEU A 358 -17.25 16.03 4.66
C LEU A 358 -18.66 15.66 4.21
N ARG A 359 -19.47 15.22 5.15
CA ARG A 359 -20.92 15.19 5.06
C ARG A 359 -21.48 16.22 6.01
N LEU A 360 -22.30 17.14 5.49
CA LEU A 360 -23.05 18.13 6.25
C LEU A 360 -24.52 17.75 6.26
N THR A 361 -25.17 17.80 7.43
CA THR A 361 -26.59 17.57 7.61
C THR A 361 -27.25 18.69 8.42
N GLY A 362 -28.56 18.80 8.32
CA GLY A 362 -29.32 19.87 8.99
C GLY A 362 -29.06 21.27 8.42
N VAL A 363 -28.53 21.36 7.21
CA VAL A 363 -28.34 22.59 6.43
C VAL A 363 -28.37 22.26 4.95
N GLU A 364 -28.99 23.10 4.17
CA GLU A 364 -28.97 23.04 2.70
C GLU A 364 -28.30 24.33 2.18
N PRO A 365 -26.97 24.31 2.01
CA PRO A 365 -26.23 25.50 1.63
C PRO A 365 -26.52 25.87 0.16
N ARG A 366 -26.72 27.16 -0.10
CA ARG A 366 -26.79 27.68 -1.48
C ARG A 366 -25.39 27.84 -2.09
N GLU A 367 -24.44 28.07 -1.25
CA GLU A 367 -23.03 28.26 -1.60
C GLU A 367 -22.16 27.66 -0.49
N VAL A 368 -21.05 27.03 -0.87
CA VAL A 368 -20.06 26.50 0.06
C VAL A 368 -18.71 27.11 -0.30
N ALA A 369 -18.01 27.64 0.70
CA ALA A 369 -16.66 28.16 0.52
C ALA A 369 -15.70 27.59 1.58
N VAL A 370 -14.45 27.38 1.21
CA VAL A 370 -13.36 26.96 2.10
C VAL A 370 -12.31 28.07 2.14
N ASP A 371 -12.01 28.58 3.34
CA ASP A 371 -11.09 29.70 3.55
C ASP A 371 -11.43 30.93 2.65
N GLY A 372 -12.73 31.15 2.42
CA GLY A 372 -13.24 32.23 1.57
C GLY A 372 -13.19 31.94 0.05
N VAL A 373 -12.73 30.77 -0.37
CA VAL A 373 -12.72 30.35 -1.78
C VAL A 373 -13.97 29.53 -2.07
N PRO A 374 -14.87 29.99 -2.96
CA PRO A 374 -16.09 29.27 -3.33
C PRO A 374 -15.78 27.92 -3.97
N LEU A 375 -16.51 26.88 -3.56
CA LEU A 375 -16.48 25.58 -4.21
C LEU A 375 -17.52 25.51 -5.32
N ARG A 376 -17.27 24.69 -6.32
CA ARG A 376 -18.20 24.48 -7.43
C ARG A 376 -19.27 23.44 -7.07
N GLN A 377 -20.54 23.78 -7.21
CA GLN A 377 -21.63 22.82 -7.12
C GLN A 377 -21.61 21.84 -8.30
N VAL A 378 -21.80 20.56 -8.02
CA VAL A 378 -21.99 19.51 -9.02
C VAL A 378 -23.30 18.77 -8.79
N GLN A 379 -23.79 18.07 -9.82
CA GLN A 379 -25.12 17.44 -9.80
C GLN A 379 -25.06 15.90 -9.72
N THR A 380 -23.89 15.31 -9.90
CA THR A 380 -23.73 13.86 -9.97
C THR A 380 -22.51 13.39 -9.18
N ARG A 381 -22.55 12.16 -8.70
CA ARG A 381 -21.41 11.48 -8.06
C ARG A 381 -20.20 11.39 -9.00
N ALA A 382 -20.42 11.19 -10.30
CA ALA A 382 -19.34 11.13 -11.29
C ALA A 382 -18.56 12.45 -11.37
N ALA A 383 -19.25 13.61 -11.21
CA ALA A 383 -18.62 14.93 -11.24
C ALA A 383 -18.05 15.38 -9.88
N PHE A 384 -18.31 14.63 -8.80
CA PHE A 384 -17.85 14.97 -7.45
C PHE A 384 -16.34 14.71 -7.31
N ALA A 385 -15.61 15.77 -7.05
CA ALA A 385 -14.14 15.81 -7.05
C ALA A 385 -13.64 16.88 -6.07
N ASP A 386 -12.33 17.00 -5.93
CA ASP A 386 -11.69 18.07 -5.15
C ASP A 386 -12.18 19.47 -5.59
N GLY A 387 -12.44 20.35 -4.64
CA GLY A 387 -12.96 21.69 -4.89
C GLY A 387 -14.44 21.73 -5.27
N THR A 388 -15.23 20.68 -4.97
CA THR A 388 -16.67 20.64 -5.29
C THR A 388 -17.55 20.26 -4.11
N TYR A 389 -18.85 20.58 -4.24
CA TYR A 389 -19.88 20.05 -3.35
C TYR A 389 -21.07 19.50 -4.13
N LEU A 390 -21.78 18.55 -3.52
CA LEU A 390 -22.91 17.82 -4.09
C LEU A 390 -24.04 17.71 -3.07
N HIS A 391 -25.26 18.10 -3.43
CA HIS A 391 -26.44 17.77 -2.64
C HIS A 391 -26.92 16.35 -2.92
N GLU A 392 -27.09 15.55 -1.87
CA GLU A 392 -27.53 14.17 -1.97
C GLU A 392 -28.50 13.83 -0.83
N GLY A 393 -29.77 13.73 -1.17
CA GLY A 393 -30.83 13.54 -0.17
C GLY A 393 -30.92 14.72 0.78
N ASP A 394 -30.79 14.46 2.07
CA ASP A 394 -30.80 15.44 3.16
C ASP A 394 -29.40 15.94 3.56
N ALA A 395 -28.39 15.55 2.81
CA ALA A 395 -27.00 15.88 3.09
C ALA A 395 -26.34 16.68 1.96
N THR A 396 -25.30 17.40 2.31
CA THR A 396 -24.36 18.00 1.36
C THR A 396 -22.99 17.38 1.54
N LEU A 397 -22.48 16.76 0.49
CA LEU A 397 -21.10 16.27 0.45
C LEU A 397 -20.19 17.42 -0.02
N VAL A 398 -19.07 17.59 0.65
CA VAL A 398 -18.07 18.62 0.34
C VAL A 398 -16.70 17.99 0.26
N ALA A 399 -15.99 18.20 -0.85
CA ALA A 399 -14.62 17.70 -1.01
C ALA A 399 -13.68 18.85 -1.32
N PHE A 400 -12.57 18.92 -0.58
CA PHE A 400 -11.56 19.95 -0.77
C PHE A 400 -10.18 19.49 -0.25
N THR A 401 -9.13 20.13 -0.76
CA THR A 401 -7.76 19.96 -0.24
C THR A 401 -7.42 21.12 0.69
N PRO A 402 -7.23 20.86 2.01
CA PRO A 402 -6.91 21.92 2.98
C PRO A 402 -5.58 22.59 2.67
N GLY A 403 -5.56 23.92 2.58
CA GLY A 403 -4.33 24.70 2.38
C GLY A 403 -3.50 24.90 3.65
N ARG A 404 -4.14 24.82 4.82
CA ARG A 404 -3.54 25.08 6.14
C ARG A 404 -4.16 24.18 7.21
N ARG A 405 -3.52 24.14 8.42
CA ARG A 405 -3.98 23.32 9.54
C ARG A 405 -5.38 23.76 10.01
N GLU A 406 -5.56 25.04 10.29
CA GLU A 406 -6.86 25.58 10.66
C GLU A 406 -7.59 26.02 9.40
N THR A 407 -8.65 25.33 9.05
CA THR A 407 -9.45 25.55 7.84
C THR A 407 -10.88 25.91 8.21
N VAL A 408 -11.44 26.92 7.55
CA VAL A 408 -12.81 27.39 7.81
C VAL A 408 -13.69 27.13 6.58
N LEU A 409 -14.76 26.36 6.78
CA LEU A 409 -15.80 26.15 5.78
C LEU A 409 -17.01 27.01 6.15
N THR A 410 -17.56 27.72 5.16
CA THR A 410 -18.78 28.53 5.28
C THR A 410 -19.87 27.99 4.35
N VAL A 411 -21.13 28.04 4.83
CA VAL A 411 -22.31 27.51 4.11
C VAL A 411 -23.43 28.52 4.07
#